data_97503527103e0125f3f567152c90277c
#
_entry.id   97503527103e0125f3f567152c90277c
#
_cell.length_a   1.000
_cell.length_b   1.000
_cell.length_c   1.000
_cell.angle_alpha   90.00
_cell.angle_beta   90.00
_cell.angle_gamma   90.00
#
_symmetry.space_group_name_H-M   'P 1'
#
loop_
_entity.id
_entity.type
_entity.pdbx_description
1 polymer ?
#
loop_
_entity_poly.entity_id
_entity_poly.type
_entity_poly.pdbx_seq_one_letter_code
_entity_poly.pdbx_strand_id
1 'polypeptide(L)'
;MRPLIELIRREVLAHGNLSFARFMELALYCPDYGYYEAKKDNPGRRGDFYTSVNVGELFGQLLAFQFAGWLELEAGNERSEVGIIEAGAHDGTLAGDILNWLQRARPGLFERIQYCIVEPSLRRQEWQREKLEQFAPRVRWFADLKTLAQANCRTSRHEVIFSNELLDAMPVHR
;
A
#
# COMPACT_ATOMS: atom_id res chain seq x y z
N MET A 1 -19.80 -5.14 -15.59
CA MET A 1 -19.14 -6.28 -16.31
C MET A 1 -19.13 -6.09 -17.82
N ARG A 2 -20.26 -5.72 -18.50
CA ARG A 2 -20.28 -5.46 -19.96
C ARG A 2 -19.25 -4.43 -20.46
N PRO A 3 -19.04 -3.25 -19.84
CA PRO A 3 -18.09 -2.25 -20.35
C PRO A 3 -16.64 -2.71 -20.36
N LEU A 4 -16.17 -3.47 -19.35
CA LEU A 4 -14.83 -4.04 -19.32
C LEU A 4 -14.62 -5.08 -20.43
N ILE A 5 -15.64 -5.91 -20.71
CA ILE A 5 -15.58 -6.88 -21.81
C ILE A 5 -15.46 -6.16 -23.15
N GLU A 6 -16.19 -5.07 -23.35
CA GLU A 6 -16.09 -4.27 -24.58
C GLU A 6 -14.71 -3.62 -24.73
N LEU A 7 -14.12 -3.15 -23.64
CA LEU A 7 -12.76 -2.61 -23.65
C LEU A 7 -11.74 -3.68 -24.07
N ILE A 8 -11.81 -4.87 -23.47
CA ILE A 8 -10.96 -6.02 -23.81
C ILE A 8 -11.13 -6.42 -25.27
N ARG A 9 -12.39 -6.50 -25.77
CA ARG A 9 -12.67 -6.82 -27.18
C ARG A 9 -12.04 -5.81 -28.14
N ARG A 10 -12.13 -4.52 -27.84
CA ARG A 10 -11.51 -3.47 -28.66
C ARG A 10 -10.00 -3.61 -28.72
N GLU A 11 -9.34 -3.90 -27.60
CA GLU A 11 -7.89 -4.15 -27.57
C GLU A 11 -7.50 -5.36 -28.43
N VAL A 12 -8.24 -6.46 -28.33
CA VAL A 12 -8.01 -7.66 -29.13
C VAL A 12 -8.22 -7.40 -30.63
N LEU A 13 -9.29 -6.66 -30.98
CA LEU A 13 -9.57 -6.30 -32.38
C LEU A 13 -8.49 -5.37 -32.97
N ALA A 14 -7.94 -4.47 -32.16
CA ALA A 14 -6.93 -3.53 -32.60
C ALA A 14 -5.53 -4.17 -32.77
N HIS A 15 -5.17 -5.15 -31.93
CA HIS A 15 -3.82 -5.69 -31.84
C HIS A 15 -3.71 -7.18 -32.17
N GLY A 16 -4.84 -7.86 -32.47
CA GLY A 16 -4.91 -9.29 -32.81
C GLY A 16 -4.87 -10.22 -31.61
N ASN A 17 -4.16 -9.86 -30.55
CA ASN A 17 -4.09 -10.62 -29.30
C ASN A 17 -3.94 -9.69 -28.10
N LEU A 18 -4.14 -10.24 -26.90
CA LEU A 18 -3.96 -9.55 -25.64
C LEU A 18 -3.02 -10.38 -24.76
N SER A 19 -1.93 -9.78 -24.27
CA SER A 19 -1.05 -10.48 -23.34
C SER A 19 -1.76 -10.70 -22.00
N PHE A 20 -1.37 -11.72 -21.24
CA PHE A 20 -1.95 -12.00 -19.94
C PHE A 20 -1.71 -10.84 -18.96
N ALA A 21 -0.53 -10.23 -18.99
CA ALA A 21 -0.22 -9.03 -18.19
C ALA A 21 -1.20 -7.89 -18.50
N ARG A 22 -1.46 -7.60 -19.79
CA ARG A 22 -2.41 -6.56 -20.18
C ARG A 22 -3.85 -6.89 -19.78
N PHE A 23 -4.24 -8.16 -19.87
CA PHE A 23 -5.54 -8.61 -19.38
C PHE A 23 -5.68 -8.38 -17.88
N MET A 24 -4.68 -8.76 -17.06
CA MET A 24 -4.68 -8.52 -15.62
C MET A 24 -4.75 -7.02 -15.31
N GLU A 25 -3.97 -6.20 -16.01
CA GLU A 25 -3.97 -4.75 -15.83
C GLU A 25 -5.38 -4.17 -16.05
N LEU A 26 -6.06 -4.55 -17.14
CA LEU A 26 -7.42 -4.09 -17.41
C LEU A 26 -8.43 -4.63 -16.40
N ALA A 27 -8.34 -5.92 -16.06
CA ALA A 27 -9.30 -6.56 -15.16
C ALA A 27 -9.19 -6.05 -13.72
N LEU A 28 -7.97 -5.76 -13.26
CA LEU A 28 -7.70 -5.40 -11.87
C LEU A 28 -7.62 -3.88 -11.64
N TYR A 29 -7.05 -3.14 -12.60
CA TYR A 29 -6.63 -1.74 -12.39
C TYR A 29 -7.22 -0.73 -13.38
N CYS A 30 -8.13 -1.13 -14.29
CA CYS A 30 -8.82 -0.16 -15.15
C CYS A 30 -9.56 0.87 -14.25
N PRO A 31 -9.34 2.20 -14.44
CA PRO A 31 -9.86 3.22 -13.53
C PRO A 31 -11.37 3.17 -13.29
N ASP A 32 -12.14 2.77 -14.32
CA ASP A 32 -13.61 2.77 -14.25
C ASP A 32 -14.20 1.40 -13.95
N TYR A 33 -13.49 0.31 -14.28
CA TYR A 33 -14.06 -1.04 -14.29
C TYR A 33 -13.16 -2.09 -13.64
N GLY A 34 -11.93 -1.74 -13.25
CA GLY A 34 -10.99 -2.65 -12.62
C GLY A 34 -11.47 -3.07 -11.23
N TYR A 35 -11.21 -4.32 -10.90
CA TYR A 35 -11.65 -4.91 -9.64
C TYR A 35 -11.25 -4.07 -8.42
N TYR A 36 -9.99 -3.63 -8.36
CA TYR A 36 -9.48 -2.84 -7.24
C TYR A 36 -9.85 -1.35 -7.29
N GLU A 37 -10.31 -0.83 -8.44
CA GLU A 37 -10.69 0.58 -8.61
C GLU A 37 -12.21 0.81 -8.44
N ALA A 38 -13.02 -0.25 -8.58
CA ALA A 38 -14.47 -0.11 -8.65
C ALA A 38 -15.14 0.12 -7.28
N LYS A 39 -14.58 -0.42 -6.19
CA LYS A 39 -15.17 -0.35 -4.85
C LYS A 39 -14.12 -0.33 -3.76
N LYS A 40 -14.34 0.49 -2.71
CA LYS A 40 -13.51 0.58 -1.51
C LYS A 40 -13.47 -0.74 -0.71
N ASP A 41 -14.55 -1.52 -0.73
CA ASP A 41 -14.77 -2.68 0.15
C ASP A 41 -14.61 -4.05 -0.56
N ASN A 42 -13.91 -4.11 -1.69
CA ASN A 42 -13.73 -5.37 -2.42
C ASN A 42 -13.03 -6.48 -1.61
N PRO A 43 -11.90 -6.24 -0.88
CA PRO A 43 -11.41 -7.14 0.15
C PRO A 43 -12.15 -6.89 1.48
N GLY A 44 -12.46 -7.95 2.24
CA GLY A 44 -13.01 -7.83 3.58
C GLY A 44 -14.21 -8.73 3.87
N ARG A 45 -14.80 -8.61 5.08
CA ARG A 45 -15.92 -9.45 5.57
C ARG A 45 -17.15 -9.51 4.65
N ARG A 46 -17.33 -8.49 3.81
CA ARG A 46 -18.41 -8.39 2.80
C ARG A 46 -17.88 -8.44 1.38
N GLY A 47 -16.57 -8.64 1.19
CA GLY A 47 -15.92 -8.73 -0.11
C GLY A 47 -15.72 -10.17 -0.58
N ASP A 48 -15.01 -10.32 -1.69
CA ASP A 48 -14.84 -11.59 -2.38
C ASP A 48 -13.76 -12.48 -1.74
N PHE A 49 -12.88 -11.92 -0.88
CA PHE A 49 -11.83 -12.66 -0.16
C PHE A 49 -11.45 -11.98 1.16
N TYR A 50 -10.82 -12.77 2.04
CA TYR A 50 -10.46 -12.40 3.39
C TYR A 50 -8.95 -12.29 3.53
N THR A 51 -8.45 -11.17 4.02
CA THR A 51 -7.03 -10.98 4.30
C THR A 51 -6.77 -10.93 5.81
N SER A 52 -5.51 -11.11 6.22
CA SER A 52 -5.11 -11.01 7.62
C SER A 52 -5.44 -9.64 8.24
N VAL A 53 -5.42 -8.58 7.43
CA VAL A 53 -5.80 -7.22 7.83
C VAL A 53 -7.29 -7.12 8.21
N ASN A 54 -8.15 -7.90 7.57
CA ASN A 54 -9.60 -7.87 7.83
C ASN A 54 -10.02 -8.65 9.08
N VAL A 55 -9.12 -9.42 9.69
CA VAL A 55 -9.38 -10.16 10.93
C VAL A 55 -9.38 -9.25 12.16
N GLY A 56 -8.63 -8.14 12.10
CA GLY A 56 -8.52 -7.15 13.18
C GLY A 56 -7.12 -6.56 13.30
N GLU A 57 -6.95 -5.62 14.22
CA GLU A 57 -5.72 -4.85 14.44
C GLU A 57 -4.50 -5.71 14.80
N LEU A 58 -4.68 -6.95 15.25
CA LEU A 58 -3.59 -7.77 15.81
C LEU A 58 -2.46 -7.98 14.80
N PHE A 59 -2.79 -8.17 13.51
CA PHE A 59 -1.79 -8.35 12.48
C PHE A 59 -0.90 -7.10 12.32
N GLY A 60 -1.51 -5.93 12.23
CA GLY A 60 -0.79 -4.66 12.16
C GLY A 60 0.04 -4.39 13.42
N GLN A 61 -0.47 -4.74 14.61
CA GLN A 61 0.25 -4.61 15.88
C GLN A 61 1.49 -5.52 15.94
N LEU A 62 1.39 -6.76 15.45
CA LEU A 62 2.53 -7.70 15.40
C LEU A 62 3.60 -7.20 14.43
N LEU A 63 3.21 -6.71 13.25
CA LEU A 63 4.16 -6.10 12.32
C LEU A 63 4.82 -4.86 12.92
N ALA A 64 4.04 -3.99 13.55
CA ALA A 64 4.57 -2.79 14.21
C ALA A 64 5.57 -3.12 15.32
N PHE A 65 5.29 -4.15 16.13
CA PHE A 65 6.21 -4.66 17.14
C PHE A 65 7.54 -5.12 16.51
N GLN A 66 7.45 -5.90 15.44
CA GLN A 66 8.64 -6.40 14.75
C GLN A 66 9.44 -5.28 14.09
N PHE A 67 8.77 -4.35 13.40
CA PHE A 67 9.41 -3.20 12.76
C PHE A 67 10.07 -2.28 13.79
N ALA A 68 9.41 -2.03 14.92
CA ALA A 68 10.01 -1.27 16.01
C ALA A 68 11.30 -1.90 16.51
N GLY A 69 11.29 -3.22 16.73
CA GLY A 69 12.49 -3.95 17.16
C GLY A 69 13.66 -3.81 16.18
N TRP A 70 13.40 -3.94 14.87
CA TRP A 70 14.44 -3.78 13.85
C TRP A 70 14.95 -2.33 13.77
N LEU A 71 14.06 -1.35 13.73
CA LEU A 71 14.43 0.06 13.63
C LEU A 71 15.17 0.55 14.87
N GLU A 72 14.78 0.12 16.07
CA GLU A 72 15.47 0.45 17.33
C GLU A 72 16.86 -0.19 17.39
N LEU A 73 17.01 -1.43 16.92
CA LEU A 73 18.29 -2.13 16.87
C LEU A 73 19.27 -1.46 15.91
N GLU A 74 18.83 -1.16 14.69
CA GLU A 74 19.66 -0.57 13.65
C GLU A 74 20.01 0.90 13.91
N ALA A 75 19.04 1.70 14.38
CA ALA A 75 19.26 3.10 14.70
C ALA A 75 20.08 3.30 15.99
N GLY A 76 20.10 2.31 16.88
CA GLY A 76 20.80 2.40 18.16
C GLY A 76 20.39 3.64 18.96
N ASN A 77 21.38 4.40 19.45
CA ASN A 77 21.16 5.66 20.18
C ASN A 77 21.05 6.90 19.28
N GLU A 78 21.12 6.73 17.96
CA GLU A 78 20.98 7.84 17.03
C GLU A 78 19.54 8.38 17.08
N ARG A 79 19.41 9.71 17.16
CA ARG A 79 18.10 10.40 17.04
C ARG A 79 17.72 10.68 15.58
N SER A 80 18.23 9.89 14.64
CA SER A 80 17.93 10.01 13.23
C SER A 80 16.49 9.62 12.93
N GLU A 81 15.92 10.17 11.87
CA GLU A 81 14.66 9.72 11.32
C GLU A 81 14.78 8.27 10.83
N VAL A 82 13.70 7.52 10.95
CA VAL A 82 13.58 6.14 10.49
C VAL A 82 12.36 6.00 9.57
N GLY A 83 12.42 5.08 8.61
CA GLY A 83 11.40 4.93 7.58
C GLY A 83 10.64 3.62 7.66
N ILE A 84 9.34 3.68 7.35
CA ILE A 84 8.54 2.51 6.98
C ILE A 84 7.95 2.78 5.61
N ILE A 85 8.16 1.87 4.67
CA ILE A 85 7.67 1.98 3.30
C ILE A 85 6.74 0.82 3.03
N GLU A 86 5.47 1.11 2.77
CA GLU A 86 4.45 0.15 2.39
C GLU A 86 4.09 0.29 0.91
N ALA A 87 4.20 -0.81 0.15
CA ALA A 87 3.71 -0.85 -1.21
C ALA A 87 2.34 -1.54 -1.27
N GLY A 88 1.34 -0.84 -1.83
CA GLY A 88 0.00 -1.38 -2.00
C GLY A 88 -0.82 -1.41 -0.71
N ALA A 89 -0.95 -0.27 -0.03
CA ALA A 89 -1.65 -0.14 1.26
C ALA A 89 -3.19 -0.25 1.19
N HIS A 90 -3.76 -0.58 0.03
CA HIS A 90 -5.20 -0.67 -0.24
C HIS A 90 -5.98 0.55 0.29
N ASP A 91 -6.78 0.39 1.35
CA ASP A 91 -7.54 1.49 1.99
C ASP A 91 -6.80 2.16 3.15
N GLY A 92 -5.58 1.73 3.47
CA GLY A 92 -4.76 2.27 4.55
C GLY A 92 -5.02 1.67 5.94
N THR A 93 -5.83 0.61 6.04
CA THR A 93 -6.14 -0.02 7.34
C THR A 93 -4.88 -0.53 8.03
N LEU A 94 -4.03 -1.28 7.32
CA LEU A 94 -2.80 -1.84 7.89
C LEU A 94 -1.84 -0.74 8.35
N ALA A 95 -1.64 0.29 7.52
CA ALA A 95 -0.85 1.46 7.90
C ALA A 95 -1.37 2.13 9.18
N GLY A 96 -2.70 2.28 9.28
CA GLY A 96 -3.36 2.82 10.47
C GLY A 96 -3.11 1.99 11.73
N ASP A 97 -3.23 0.67 11.64
CA ASP A 97 -3.01 -0.25 12.76
C ASP A 97 -1.55 -0.20 13.24
N ILE A 98 -0.60 -0.19 12.29
CA ILE A 98 0.84 -0.06 12.57
C ILE A 98 1.12 1.28 13.28
N LEU A 99 0.67 2.39 12.72
CA LEU A 99 0.91 3.73 13.27
C LEU A 99 0.25 3.93 14.63
N ASN A 100 -0.98 3.43 14.82
CA ASN A 100 -1.67 3.45 16.12
C ASN A 100 -0.89 2.70 17.20
N TRP A 101 -0.37 1.51 16.86
CA TRP A 101 0.41 0.75 17.82
C TRP A 101 1.73 1.46 18.16
N LEU A 102 2.45 1.95 17.16
CA LEU A 102 3.71 2.68 17.34
C LEU A 102 3.51 3.92 18.21
N GLN A 103 2.47 4.69 17.97
CA GLN A 103 2.15 5.88 18.76
C GLN A 103 1.92 5.56 20.23
N ARG A 104 1.21 4.45 20.52
CA ARG A 104 0.88 4.05 21.90
C ARG A 104 2.03 3.33 22.60
N ALA A 105 2.71 2.42 21.90
CA ALA A 105 3.66 1.50 22.51
C ALA A 105 5.13 1.96 22.39
N ARG A 106 5.44 2.82 21.42
CA ARG A 106 6.79 3.32 21.12
C ARG A 106 6.76 4.81 20.74
N PRO A 107 6.30 5.71 21.62
CA PRO A 107 6.13 7.13 21.28
C PRO A 107 7.43 7.81 20.83
N GLY A 108 8.56 7.51 21.46
CA GLY A 108 9.87 8.07 21.07
C GLY A 108 10.33 7.61 19.68
N LEU A 109 9.99 6.39 19.24
CA LEU A 109 10.22 5.92 17.88
C LEU A 109 9.23 6.56 16.93
N PHE A 110 7.95 6.62 17.30
CA PHE A 110 6.88 7.21 16.50
C PHE A 110 7.18 8.67 16.13
N GLU A 111 7.77 9.46 17.01
CA GLU A 111 8.16 10.85 16.71
C GLU A 111 9.21 10.96 15.59
N ARG A 112 9.99 9.91 15.34
CA ARG A 112 11.05 9.87 14.35
C ARG A 112 10.63 9.14 13.05
N ILE A 113 9.45 8.49 13.03
CA ILE A 113 8.99 7.71 11.88
C ILE A 113 8.48 8.63 10.78
N GLN A 114 8.96 8.36 9.55
CA GLN A 114 8.34 8.75 8.32
C GLN A 114 7.72 7.50 7.68
N TYR A 115 6.41 7.50 7.50
CA TYR A 115 5.70 6.42 6.82
C TYR A 115 5.44 6.80 5.37
N CYS A 116 5.92 6.00 4.43
CA CYS A 116 5.78 6.24 3.01
C CYS A 116 4.88 5.16 2.39
N ILE A 117 3.84 5.58 1.68
CA ILE A 117 2.95 4.68 0.95
C ILE A 117 3.25 4.81 -0.55
N VAL A 118 3.55 3.69 -1.21
CA VAL A 118 3.67 3.61 -2.66
C VAL A 118 2.36 3.09 -3.23
N GLU A 119 1.60 4.00 -3.84
CA GLU A 119 0.27 3.72 -4.37
C GLU A 119 0.04 4.51 -5.68
N PRO A 120 -0.05 3.84 -6.84
CA PRO A 120 -0.25 4.50 -8.13
C PRO A 120 -1.68 5.06 -8.32
N SER A 121 -2.69 4.51 -7.66
CA SER A 121 -4.07 4.95 -7.79
C SER A 121 -4.33 6.20 -6.95
N LEU A 122 -4.64 7.31 -7.61
CA LEU A 122 -5.01 8.56 -6.92
C LEU A 122 -6.27 8.38 -6.06
N ARG A 123 -7.23 7.58 -6.54
CA ARG A 123 -8.46 7.26 -5.79
C ARG A 123 -8.14 6.54 -4.48
N ARG A 124 -7.24 5.54 -4.51
CA ARG A 124 -6.81 4.84 -3.29
C ARG A 124 -6.00 5.73 -2.38
N GLN A 125 -5.16 6.59 -2.91
CA GLN A 125 -4.47 7.60 -2.11
C GLN A 125 -5.46 8.53 -1.36
N GLU A 126 -6.61 8.88 -1.97
CA GLU A 126 -7.66 9.66 -1.29
C GLU A 126 -8.25 8.89 -0.12
N TRP A 127 -8.61 7.61 -0.29
CA TRP A 127 -9.11 6.77 0.81
C TRP A 127 -8.10 6.62 1.95
N GLN A 128 -6.83 6.45 1.59
CA GLN A 128 -5.73 6.35 2.55
C GLN A 128 -5.54 7.66 3.31
N ARG A 129 -5.60 8.82 2.64
CA ARG A 129 -5.50 10.14 3.29
C ARG A 129 -6.64 10.37 4.27
N GLU A 130 -7.86 10.03 3.88
CA GLU A 130 -9.02 10.12 4.76
C GLU A 130 -8.85 9.25 6.02
N LYS A 131 -8.45 8.00 5.84
CA LYS A 131 -8.26 7.06 6.95
C LYS A 131 -7.09 7.40 7.86
N LEU A 132 -6.02 7.95 7.29
CA LEU A 132 -4.78 8.27 8.00
C LEU A 132 -4.65 9.75 8.36
N GLU A 133 -5.73 10.51 8.33
CA GLU A 133 -5.75 11.96 8.57
C GLU A 133 -5.05 12.34 9.89
N GLN A 134 -5.29 11.59 10.96
CA GLN A 134 -4.64 11.81 12.25
C GLN A 134 -3.12 11.67 12.23
N PHE A 135 -2.58 11.00 11.22
CA PHE A 135 -1.13 10.78 11.02
C PHE A 135 -0.57 11.62 9.87
N ALA A 136 -1.35 12.54 9.29
CA ALA A 136 -1.00 13.30 8.09
C ALA A 136 0.43 13.89 8.09
N PRO A 137 0.98 14.43 9.20
CA PRO A 137 2.34 14.95 9.20
C PRO A 137 3.43 13.90 9.00
N ARG A 138 3.11 12.62 9.22
CA ARG A 138 4.07 11.51 9.18
C ARG A 138 3.90 10.59 7.99
N VAL A 139 2.82 10.72 7.23
CA VAL A 139 2.52 9.86 6.08
C VAL A 139 2.74 10.63 4.78
N ARG A 140 3.45 10.03 3.84
CA ARG A 140 3.69 10.58 2.50
C ARG A 140 3.33 9.54 1.45
N TRP A 141 2.83 10.02 0.30
CA TRP A 141 2.38 9.18 -0.81
C TRP A 141 3.25 9.39 -2.03
N PHE A 142 3.56 8.30 -2.71
CA PHE A 142 4.34 8.25 -3.94
C PHE A 142 3.64 7.37 -4.96
N ALA A 143 3.68 7.76 -6.23
CA ALA A 143 3.06 6.97 -7.29
C ALA A 143 3.80 5.65 -7.55
N ASP A 144 5.12 5.64 -7.35
CA ASP A 144 5.98 4.49 -7.59
C ASP A 144 7.28 4.58 -6.77
N LEU A 145 8.04 3.49 -6.76
CA LEU A 145 9.34 3.42 -6.06
C LEU A 145 10.39 4.38 -6.64
N LYS A 146 10.27 4.74 -7.92
CA LYS A 146 11.21 5.68 -8.55
C LYS A 146 10.99 7.09 -8.03
N THR A 147 9.74 7.54 -7.95
CA THR A 147 9.40 8.84 -7.36
C THR A 147 9.75 8.91 -5.88
N LEU A 148 9.55 7.82 -5.13
CA LEU A 148 10.02 7.69 -3.75
C LEU A 148 11.54 7.84 -3.65
N ALA A 149 12.30 7.14 -4.50
CA ALA A 149 13.77 7.18 -4.49
C ALA A 149 14.34 8.56 -4.89
N GLN A 150 13.64 9.31 -5.72
CA GLN A 150 14.02 10.66 -6.15
C GLN A 150 13.63 11.75 -5.14
N ALA A 151 12.61 11.49 -4.34
CA ALA A 151 12.23 12.40 -3.29
C ALA A 151 13.33 12.40 -2.21
N ASN A 152 13.79 13.60 -1.80
CA ASN A 152 14.73 13.77 -0.68
C ASN A 152 14.15 13.27 0.68
N CYS A 153 13.23 12.33 0.62
CA CYS A 153 12.60 11.67 1.77
C CYS A 153 13.48 10.61 2.40
N ARG A 154 14.49 10.13 1.67
CA ARG A 154 15.48 9.20 2.22
C ARG A 154 16.46 9.95 3.15
N THR A 155 15.90 10.61 4.17
CA THR A 155 16.70 11.18 5.25
C THR A 155 17.04 10.12 6.28
N SER A 156 16.31 9.01 6.29
CA SER A 156 16.58 7.90 7.19
C SER A 156 17.62 6.93 6.61
N ARG A 157 18.58 6.56 7.45
CA ARG A 157 19.56 5.49 7.12
C ARG A 157 18.95 4.09 7.31
N HIS A 158 17.86 3.99 8.06
CA HIS A 158 17.25 2.74 8.48
C HIS A 158 15.78 2.74 8.07
N GLU A 159 15.45 1.83 7.16
CA GLU A 159 14.10 1.73 6.58
C GLU A 159 13.64 0.27 6.56
N VAL A 160 12.37 0.05 6.86
CA VAL A 160 11.67 -1.20 6.59
C VAL A 160 10.82 -1.02 5.35
N ILE A 161 11.04 -1.86 4.34
CA ILE A 161 10.23 -1.89 3.11
C ILE A 161 9.44 -3.18 3.10
N PHE A 162 8.12 -3.08 2.94
CA PHE A 162 7.26 -4.24 2.91
C PHE A 162 6.05 -4.07 1.98
N SER A 163 5.43 -5.18 1.66
CA SER A 163 4.12 -5.25 1.02
C SER A 163 3.34 -6.41 1.61
N ASN A 164 2.02 -6.28 1.70
CA ASN A 164 1.14 -7.36 2.12
C ASN A 164 0.17 -7.72 1.01
N GLU A 165 0.19 -8.99 0.57
CA GLU A 165 -0.71 -9.52 -0.48
C GLU A 165 -0.77 -8.63 -1.75
N LEU A 166 0.40 -8.17 -2.23
CA LEU A 166 0.51 -7.29 -3.40
C LEU A 166 0.97 -8.05 -4.65
N LEU A 167 1.96 -8.95 -4.50
CA LEU A 167 2.66 -9.53 -5.66
C LEU A 167 1.78 -10.44 -6.51
N ASP A 168 0.83 -11.13 -5.90
CA ASP A 168 -0.16 -11.98 -6.57
C ASP A 168 -1.18 -11.20 -7.40
N ALA A 169 -1.36 -9.91 -7.08
CA ALA A 169 -2.22 -9.00 -7.84
C ALA A 169 -1.48 -8.22 -8.94
N MET A 170 -0.15 -8.32 -9.03
CA MET A 170 0.62 -7.61 -10.06
C MET A 170 0.49 -8.30 -11.43
N PRO A 171 0.34 -7.51 -12.52
CA PRO A 171 0.32 -8.05 -13.87
C PRO A 171 1.57 -8.87 -14.19
N VAL A 172 1.41 -10.13 -14.60
CA VAL A 172 2.50 -11.05 -14.89
C VAL A 172 2.53 -11.46 -16.37
N HIS A 173 3.73 -11.66 -16.90
CA HIS A 173 3.93 -12.23 -18.23
C HIS A 173 3.95 -13.75 -18.12
N ARG A 174 3.22 -14.39 -19.05
CA ARG A 174 3.10 -15.84 -19.17
C ARG A 174 3.56 -16.29 -20.53
#